data_357160a4ea6dd9df89717d422d1e6daa
#
_entry.id   357160a4ea6dd9df89717d422d1e6daa
#
_cell.length_a   1.000
_cell.length_b   1.000
_cell.length_c   1.000
_cell.angle_alpha   90.00
_cell.angle_beta   90.00
_cell.angle_gamma   90.00
#
_symmetry.space_group_name_H-M   'P 1'
#
loop_
_entity.id
_entity.type
_entity.pdbx_description
1 polymer ?
#
loop_
_entity_poly.entity_id
_entity_poly.type
_entity_poly.pdbx_seq_one_letter_code
_entity_poly.pdbx_strand_id
1 'polypeptide(L)'
;GREFHFHYENEFGGVRDIDIPFEGVVTNINRRYHETNSDFTRTQMRAYMNELTCAACHGYRLSSQALSVKVGGEDGLHIGEISDLSIADHLVQLDKLSLTDNEATIARPILKEIHDRLTFLNNVGLNYLTLSRSAGTLSGGESQRIRLATQIGSNLSGVLYILDEPSIGLHQRCLLYTSPSPRDLS
;
A
#
# COMPACT_ATOMS: atom_id res chain seq x y z
N GLY A 1 15.72 -26.20 -25.48
CA GLY A 1 15.43 -25.10 -26.39
C GLY A 1 15.69 -25.55 -27.82
N ARG A 2 14.89 -25.08 -28.76
CA ARG A 2 15.20 -25.31 -30.21
C ARG A 2 16.29 -24.33 -30.61
N GLU A 3 17.31 -24.81 -31.31
CA GLU A 3 18.30 -23.96 -31.96
C GLU A 3 17.68 -23.32 -33.20
N PHE A 4 17.93 -22.04 -33.37
CA PHE A 4 17.49 -21.27 -34.53
C PHE A 4 18.70 -20.68 -35.21
N HIS A 5 18.73 -20.80 -36.53
CA HIS A 5 19.71 -20.19 -37.37
C HIS A 5 19.28 -18.77 -37.71
N PHE A 6 20.10 -17.78 -37.33
CA PHE A 6 19.88 -16.37 -37.64
C PHE A 6 20.92 -15.91 -38.67
N HIS A 7 20.41 -15.47 -39.79
CA HIS A 7 21.19 -14.78 -40.80
C HIS A 7 20.98 -13.28 -40.65
N TYR A 8 22.04 -12.57 -40.32
CA TYR A 8 22.00 -11.11 -40.13
C TYR A 8 22.95 -10.45 -41.13
N GLU A 9 22.44 -9.53 -41.92
CA GLU A 9 23.19 -8.66 -42.79
C GLU A 9 23.09 -7.21 -42.27
N ASN A 10 24.23 -6.57 -42.02
CA ASN A 10 24.26 -5.19 -41.58
C ASN A 10 24.23 -4.22 -42.77
N GLU A 11 23.92 -2.94 -42.53
CA GLU A 11 23.86 -1.88 -43.55
C GLU A 11 25.18 -1.68 -44.32
N PHE A 12 26.28 -2.26 -43.86
CA PHE A 12 27.63 -2.19 -44.47
C PHE A 12 28.03 -3.48 -45.20
N GLY A 13 27.06 -4.39 -45.43
CA GLY A 13 27.27 -5.64 -46.14
C GLY A 13 28.00 -6.74 -45.37
N GLY A 14 28.15 -6.58 -44.06
CA GLY A 14 28.71 -7.64 -43.22
C GLY A 14 27.64 -8.69 -42.90
N VAL A 15 27.90 -9.93 -43.27
CA VAL A 15 27.04 -11.09 -43.02
C VAL A 15 27.50 -11.82 -41.77
N ARG A 16 26.55 -12.17 -40.89
CA ARG A 16 26.80 -12.95 -39.69
C ARG A 16 25.75 -14.04 -39.55
N ASP A 17 26.18 -15.27 -39.52
CA ASP A 17 25.36 -16.45 -39.27
C ASP A 17 25.59 -16.89 -37.81
N ILE A 18 24.53 -17.03 -37.06
CA ILE A 18 24.60 -17.39 -35.63
C ILE A 18 23.55 -18.45 -35.33
N ASP A 19 24.01 -19.59 -34.81
CA ASP A 19 23.16 -20.64 -34.28
C ASP A 19 23.04 -20.42 -32.76
N ILE A 20 21.87 -20.03 -32.29
CA ILE A 20 21.62 -19.83 -30.87
C ILE A 20 20.29 -20.45 -30.45
N PRO A 21 20.21 -21.03 -29.24
CA PRO A 21 18.96 -21.47 -28.70
C PRO A 21 18.10 -20.25 -28.42
N PHE A 22 16.88 -20.24 -28.94
CA PHE A 22 15.93 -19.18 -28.62
C PHE A 22 15.41 -19.36 -27.18
N GLU A 23 15.74 -18.43 -26.33
CA GLU A 23 15.37 -18.46 -24.90
C GLU A 23 13.86 -18.25 -24.64
N GLY A 24 13.12 -17.81 -25.64
CA GLY A 24 11.70 -17.46 -25.54
C GLY A 24 11.47 -15.99 -25.16
N VAL A 25 10.35 -15.44 -25.61
CA VAL A 25 10.02 -14.02 -25.41
C VAL A 25 9.90 -13.67 -23.95
N VAL A 26 9.19 -14.50 -23.17
CA VAL A 26 8.96 -14.26 -21.72
C VAL A 26 10.29 -14.25 -20.95
N THR A 27 11.15 -15.25 -21.21
CA THR A 27 12.45 -15.35 -20.55
C THR A 27 13.34 -14.18 -20.92
N ASN A 28 13.36 -13.78 -22.20
CA ASN A 28 14.14 -12.64 -22.69
C ASN A 28 13.71 -11.33 -22.02
N ILE A 29 12.39 -11.04 -22.00
CA ILE A 29 11.86 -9.82 -21.37
C ILE A 29 12.19 -9.80 -19.88
N ASN A 30 11.98 -10.92 -19.18
CA ASN A 30 12.24 -11.03 -17.75
C ASN A 30 13.73 -10.84 -17.44
N ARG A 31 14.62 -11.49 -18.17
CA ARG A 31 16.06 -11.31 -18.03
C ARG A 31 16.48 -9.85 -18.25
N ARG A 32 16.05 -9.24 -19.35
CA ARG A 32 16.36 -7.84 -19.68
C ARG A 32 15.81 -6.86 -18.64
N TYR A 33 14.65 -7.12 -18.06
CA TYR A 33 14.08 -6.31 -17.00
C TYR A 33 14.97 -6.29 -15.75
N HIS A 34 15.55 -7.42 -15.39
CA HIS A 34 16.42 -7.55 -14.22
C HIS A 34 17.85 -7.08 -14.46
N GLU A 35 18.39 -7.29 -15.65
CA GLU A 35 19.79 -6.98 -15.98
C GLU A 35 20.00 -5.52 -16.41
N THR A 36 18.96 -4.83 -16.86
CA THR A 36 19.12 -3.46 -17.37
C THR A 36 19.38 -2.46 -16.24
N ASN A 37 20.37 -1.58 -16.47
CA ASN A 37 20.64 -0.42 -15.62
C ASN A 37 19.89 0.85 -16.09
N SER A 38 19.17 0.79 -17.20
CA SER A 38 18.43 1.90 -17.79
C SER A 38 16.98 1.90 -17.30
N ASP A 39 16.55 2.95 -16.60
CA ASP A 39 15.18 3.11 -16.15
C ASP A 39 14.19 3.21 -17.32
N PHE A 40 14.62 3.80 -18.43
CA PHE A 40 13.81 3.85 -19.65
C PHE A 40 13.52 2.47 -20.20
N THR A 41 14.55 1.62 -20.35
CA THR A 41 14.39 0.24 -20.81
C THR A 41 13.54 -0.58 -19.86
N ARG A 42 13.73 -0.40 -18.55
CA ARG A 42 12.91 -1.07 -17.52
C ARG A 42 11.44 -0.68 -17.62
N THR A 43 11.16 0.59 -17.85
CA THR A 43 9.78 1.08 -18.03
C THR A 43 9.13 0.50 -19.29
N GLN A 44 9.86 0.41 -20.38
CA GLN A 44 9.36 -0.23 -21.61
C GLN A 44 9.06 -1.73 -21.40
N MET A 45 9.95 -2.47 -20.70
CA MET A 45 9.72 -3.89 -20.42
C MET A 45 8.51 -4.09 -19.50
N ARG A 46 8.31 -3.18 -18.54
CA ARG A 46 7.17 -3.20 -17.62
C ARG A 46 5.81 -3.12 -18.33
N ALA A 47 5.74 -2.47 -19.49
CA ALA A 47 4.53 -2.39 -20.29
C ALA A 47 4.06 -3.78 -20.81
N TYR A 48 4.94 -4.77 -20.84
CA TYR A 48 4.65 -6.15 -21.24
C TYR A 48 4.44 -7.08 -20.04
N MET A 49 4.48 -6.57 -18.82
CA MET A 49 4.35 -7.33 -17.58
C MET A 49 3.05 -6.98 -16.86
N ASN A 50 2.42 -7.97 -16.26
CA ASN A 50 1.29 -7.78 -15.36
C ASN A 50 1.71 -8.13 -13.94
N GLU A 51 1.20 -7.36 -12.97
CA GLU A 51 1.35 -7.73 -11.56
C GLU A 51 0.34 -8.82 -11.24
N LEU A 52 0.84 -9.96 -10.79
CA LEU A 52 0.03 -11.09 -10.37
C LEU A 52 0.15 -11.27 -8.85
N THR A 53 -0.96 -11.64 -8.23
CA THR A 53 -0.95 -12.01 -6.82
C THR A 53 -0.10 -13.27 -6.63
N CYS A 54 0.85 -13.21 -5.70
CA CYS A 54 1.72 -14.34 -5.39
C CYS A 54 0.89 -15.53 -4.87
N ALA A 55 1.00 -16.70 -5.51
CA ALA A 55 0.27 -17.89 -5.12
C ALA A 55 0.67 -18.43 -3.72
N ALA A 56 1.89 -18.16 -3.27
CA ALA A 56 2.40 -18.64 -1.98
C ALA A 56 1.94 -17.77 -0.80
N CYS A 57 1.89 -16.44 -0.97
CA CYS A 57 1.52 -15.53 0.13
C CYS A 57 0.18 -14.82 -0.10
N HIS A 58 -0.53 -15.13 -1.18
CA HIS A 58 -1.84 -14.55 -1.53
C HIS A 58 -1.88 -13.00 -1.45
N GLY A 59 -0.75 -12.36 -1.73
CA GLY A 59 -0.62 -10.90 -1.67
C GLY A 59 -0.17 -10.34 -0.33
N TYR A 60 -0.16 -11.11 0.74
CA TYR A 60 0.20 -10.64 2.09
C TYR A 60 1.69 -10.34 2.28
N ARG A 61 2.57 -10.81 1.39
CA ARG A 61 4.04 -10.59 1.43
C ARG A 61 4.70 -11.11 2.71
N LEU A 62 4.05 -12.03 3.40
CA LEU A 62 4.50 -12.66 4.64
C LEU A 62 4.62 -14.16 4.46
N SER A 63 5.45 -14.81 5.28
CA SER A 63 5.56 -16.26 5.31
C SER A 63 4.31 -16.89 5.93
N SER A 64 4.05 -18.17 5.63
CA SER A 64 2.94 -18.92 6.22
C SER A 64 3.03 -18.98 7.74
N GLN A 65 4.25 -19.05 8.31
CA GLN A 65 4.47 -19.03 9.74
C GLN A 65 4.03 -17.70 10.38
N ALA A 66 4.33 -16.57 9.74
CA ALA A 66 3.91 -15.26 10.22
C ALA A 66 2.38 -15.09 10.15
N LEU A 67 1.74 -15.65 9.11
CA LEU A 67 0.28 -15.64 8.95
C LEU A 67 -0.44 -16.62 9.88
N SER A 68 0.29 -17.56 10.51
CA SER A 68 -0.29 -18.45 11.52
C SER A 68 -0.53 -17.77 12.87
N VAL A 69 0.12 -16.61 13.09
CA VAL A 69 -0.06 -15.84 14.33
C VAL A 69 -1.36 -15.05 14.23
N LYS A 70 -2.27 -15.34 15.13
CA LYS A 70 -3.59 -14.69 15.21
C LYS A 70 -3.72 -13.91 16.52
N VAL A 71 -4.48 -12.85 16.51
CA VAL A 71 -4.79 -12.02 17.69
C VAL A 71 -6.30 -12.00 17.89
N GLY A 72 -6.78 -12.24 19.11
CA GLY A 72 -8.20 -12.25 19.44
C GLY A 72 -8.80 -13.63 19.69
N GLY A 73 -8.00 -14.62 20.06
CA GLY A 73 -8.45 -15.97 20.42
C GLY A 73 -8.68 -16.89 19.22
N GLU A 74 -9.61 -17.86 19.34
CA GLU A 74 -9.87 -18.89 18.32
C GLU A 74 -10.35 -18.30 16.99
N ASP A 75 -11.21 -17.30 17.04
CA ASP A 75 -11.70 -16.55 15.87
C ASP A 75 -10.82 -15.36 15.50
N GLY A 76 -9.62 -15.31 16.05
CA GLY A 76 -8.67 -14.24 15.84
C GLY A 76 -8.22 -14.11 14.39
N LEU A 77 -7.86 -12.90 13.99
CA LEU A 77 -7.37 -12.57 12.64
C LEU A 77 -5.85 -12.48 12.65
N HIS A 78 -5.23 -12.89 11.53
CA HIS A 78 -3.82 -12.63 11.30
C HIS A 78 -3.62 -11.22 10.72
N ILE A 79 -2.39 -10.71 10.77
CA ILE A 79 -2.06 -9.34 10.36
C ILE A 79 -2.49 -9.00 8.92
N GLY A 80 -2.48 -9.98 8.01
CA GLY A 80 -2.92 -9.78 6.63
C GLY A 80 -4.42 -9.50 6.56
N GLU A 81 -5.25 -10.33 7.22
CA GLU A 81 -6.71 -10.17 7.28
C GLU A 81 -7.08 -8.83 7.94
N ILE A 82 -6.42 -8.48 9.03
CA ILE A 82 -6.62 -7.19 9.70
C ILE A 82 -6.29 -6.03 8.76
N SER A 83 -5.21 -6.13 7.99
CA SER A 83 -4.80 -5.09 7.04
C SER A 83 -5.75 -4.94 5.84
N ASP A 84 -6.50 -5.98 5.50
CA ASP A 84 -7.50 -5.96 4.43
C ASP A 84 -8.86 -5.39 4.87
N LEU A 85 -9.07 -5.22 6.16
CA LEU A 85 -10.27 -4.55 6.66
C LEU A 85 -10.27 -3.07 6.27
N SER A 86 -11.46 -2.52 6.01
CA SER A 86 -11.60 -1.08 5.92
C SER A 86 -11.26 -0.43 7.26
N ILE A 87 -10.83 0.83 7.26
CA ILE A 87 -10.54 1.57 8.49
C ILE A 87 -11.72 1.54 9.46
N ALA A 88 -12.95 1.65 8.94
CA ALA A 88 -14.16 1.56 9.75
C ALA A 88 -14.32 0.17 10.39
N ASP A 89 -14.16 -0.90 9.61
CA ASP A 89 -14.28 -2.28 10.10
C ASP A 89 -13.13 -2.64 11.04
N HIS A 90 -11.94 -2.10 10.79
CA HIS A 90 -10.79 -2.28 11.67
C HIS A 90 -11.05 -1.70 13.07
N LEU A 91 -11.63 -0.49 13.18
CA LEU A 91 -12.04 0.09 14.47
C LEU A 91 -13.03 -0.82 15.19
N VAL A 92 -14.06 -1.31 14.49
CA VAL A 92 -15.04 -2.25 15.07
C VAL A 92 -14.38 -3.54 15.54
N GLN A 93 -13.39 -4.04 14.79
CA GLN A 93 -12.67 -5.27 15.16
C GLN A 93 -11.76 -5.06 16.37
N LEU A 94 -11.12 -3.89 16.50
CA LEU A 94 -10.32 -3.56 17.69
C LEU A 94 -11.15 -3.52 18.96
N ASP A 95 -12.38 -2.99 18.89
CA ASP A 95 -13.29 -2.91 20.03
C ASP A 95 -13.80 -4.30 20.48
N LYS A 96 -13.82 -5.26 19.57
CA LYS A 96 -14.25 -6.65 19.84
C LYS A 96 -13.10 -7.57 20.27
N LEU A 97 -11.87 -7.05 20.30
CA LEU A 97 -10.69 -7.87 20.55
C LEU A 97 -10.74 -8.49 21.96
N SER A 98 -10.75 -9.81 22.02
CA SER A 98 -10.68 -10.56 23.28
C SER A 98 -9.22 -10.90 23.60
N LEU A 99 -8.72 -10.34 24.69
CA LEU A 99 -7.33 -10.52 25.14
C LEU A 99 -7.32 -11.06 26.56
N THR A 100 -6.33 -11.88 26.87
CA THR A 100 -6.03 -12.28 28.26
C THR A 100 -5.48 -11.07 29.05
N ASP A 101 -5.49 -11.13 30.37
CA ASP A 101 -5.02 -10.03 31.25
C ASP A 101 -3.57 -9.62 30.95
N ASN A 102 -2.70 -10.59 30.67
CA ASN A 102 -1.31 -10.33 30.31
C ASN A 102 -1.21 -9.64 28.93
N GLU A 103 -1.90 -10.15 27.93
CA GLU A 103 -1.96 -9.56 26.59
C GLU A 103 -2.55 -8.14 26.64
N ALA A 104 -3.62 -7.94 27.38
CA ALA A 104 -4.25 -6.65 27.56
C ALA A 104 -3.30 -5.62 28.19
N THR A 105 -2.49 -6.02 29.15
CA THR A 105 -1.50 -5.16 29.78
C THR A 105 -0.44 -4.68 28.79
N ILE A 106 0.06 -5.58 27.94
CA ILE A 106 1.06 -5.30 26.91
C ILE A 106 0.44 -4.49 25.76
N ALA A 107 -0.76 -4.89 25.33
CA ALA A 107 -1.40 -4.34 24.13
C ALA A 107 -2.01 -2.96 24.35
N ARG A 108 -2.45 -2.63 25.58
CA ARG A 108 -3.18 -1.39 25.88
C ARG A 108 -2.55 -0.11 25.30
N PRO A 109 -1.27 0.20 25.52
CA PRO A 109 -0.66 1.40 24.94
C PRO A 109 -0.60 1.36 23.41
N ILE A 110 -0.38 0.18 22.83
CA ILE A 110 -0.29 -0.03 21.38
C ILE A 110 -1.67 0.13 20.75
N LEU A 111 -2.69 -0.52 21.30
CA LEU A 111 -4.07 -0.44 20.80
C LEU A 111 -4.63 0.97 20.89
N LYS A 112 -4.30 1.69 21.94
CA LYS A 112 -4.70 3.10 22.08
C LYS A 112 -4.13 3.93 20.92
N GLU A 113 -2.85 3.81 20.64
CA GLU A 113 -2.20 4.56 19.55
C GLU A 113 -2.79 4.21 18.19
N ILE A 114 -3.02 2.92 17.94
CA ILE A 114 -3.65 2.45 16.70
C ILE A 114 -5.07 2.99 16.57
N HIS A 115 -5.87 2.90 17.63
CA HIS A 115 -7.24 3.38 17.66
C HIS A 115 -7.30 4.89 17.39
N ASP A 116 -6.46 5.69 18.04
CA ASP A 116 -6.40 7.14 17.85
C ASP A 116 -6.09 7.50 16.38
N ARG A 117 -5.12 6.83 15.78
CA ARG A 117 -4.74 7.04 14.36
C ARG A 117 -5.83 6.61 13.38
N LEU A 118 -6.45 5.46 13.59
CA LEU A 118 -7.54 4.98 12.75
C LEU A 118 -8.77 5.87 12.89
N THR A 119 -9.09 6.32 14.10
CA THR A 119 -10.18 7.27 14.34
C THR A 119 -9.95 8.57 13.58
N PHE A 120 -8.72 9.09 13.59
CA PHE A 120 -8.41 10.27 12.83
C PHE A 120 -8.62 10.04 11.31
N LEU A 121 -8.13 8.93 10.75
CA LEU A 121 -8.34 8.57 9.36
C LEU A 121 -9.82 8.43 9.00
N ASN A 122 -10.61 7.83 9.91
CA ASN A 122 -12.07 7.74 9.78
C ASN A 122 -12.72 9.13 9.72
N ASN A 123 -12.31 10.04 10.60
CA ASN A 123 -12.87 11.40 10.72
C ASN A 123 -12.55 12.28 9.50
N VAL A 124 -11.39 12.09 8.86
CA VAL A 124 -11.07 12.79 7.61
C VAL A 124 -11.69 12.14 6.36
N GLY A 125 -12.60 11.18 6.55
CA GLY A 125 -13.38 10.55 5.48
C GLY A 125 -12.60 9.51 4.67
N LEU A 126 -11.62 8.83 5.27
CA LEU A 126 -10.86 7.73 4.67
C LEU A 126 -11.30 6.36 5.22
N ASN A 127 -12.49 6.27 5.77
CA ASN A 127 -13.07 5.09 6.43
C ASN A 127 -13.13 3.84 5.53
N TYR A 128 -13.22 4.02 4.23
CA TYR A 128 -13.31 2.95 3.22
C TYR A 128 -11.95 2.39 2.78
N LEU A 129 -10.84 3.05 3.11
CA LEU A 129 -9.50 2.57 2.75
C LEU A 129 -9.10 1.37 3.60
N THR A 130 -8.24 0.53 3.02
CA THR A 130 -7.58 -0.59 3.71
C THR A 130 -6.10 -0.30 3.89
N LEU A 131 -5.49 -0.86 4.95
CA LEU A 131 -4.05 -0.70 5.18
C LEU A 131 -3.19 -1.47 4.16
N SER A 132 -3.76 -2.52 3.55
CA SER A 132 -3.11 -3.31 2.49
C SER A 132 -3.02 -2.58 1.15
N ARG A 133 -3.79 -1.49 0.97
CA ARG A 133 -3.85 -0.76 -0.30
C ARG A 133 -2.51 -0.13 -0.66
N SER A 134 -2.06 -0.36 -1.89
CA SER A 134 -0.82 0.22 -2.40
C SER A 134 -0.90 1.75 -2.48
N ALA A 135 0.13 2.42 -1.96
CA ALA A 135 0.22 3.89 -1.98
C ALA A 135 0.13 4.49 -3.39
N GLY A 136 0.62 3.76 -4.41
CA GLY A 136 0.55 4.19 -5.81
C GLY A 136 -0.85 4.23 -6.41
N THR A 137 -1.85 3.62 -5.73
CA THR A 137 -3.26 3.61 -6.17
C THR A 137 -4.09 4.70 -5.49
N LEU A 138 -3.51 5.46 -4.57
CA LEU A 138 -4.18 6.53 -3.86
C LEU A 138 -4.37 7.74 -4.76
N SER A 139 -5.54 8.36 -4.69
CA SER A 139 -5.78 9.66 -5.30
C SER A 139 -4.99 10.76 -4.60
N GLY A 140 -4.79 11.90 -5.27
CA GLY A 140 -4.11 13.05 -4.68
C GLY A 140 -4.75 13.50 -3.36
N GLY A 141 -6.08 13.56 -3.31
CA GLY A 141 -6.82 13.94 -2.10
C GLY A 141 -6.71 12.90 -0.97
N GLU A 142 -6.68 11.60 -1.27
CA GLU A 142 -6.44 10.54 -0.28
C GLU A 142 -5.03 10.67 0.32
N SER A 143 -4.02 10.82 -0.55
CA SER A 143 -2.62 10.99 -0.13
C SER A 143 -2.42 12.22 0.75
N GLN A 144 -3.08 13.33 0.41
CA GLN A 144 -3.02 14.57 1.19
C GLN A 144 -3.65 14.39 2.58
N ARG A 145 -4.81 13.74 2.67
CA ARG A 145 -5.48 13.45 3.95
C ARG A 145 -4.67 12.51 4.82
N ILE A 146 -4.01 11.50 4.24
CA ILE A 146 -3.09 10.61 4.98
C ILE A 146 -1.90 11.39 5.53
N ARG A 147 -1.31 12.32 4.75
CA ARG A 147 -0.23 13.20 5.24
C ARG A 147 -0.70 14.07 6.39
N LEU A 148 -1.91 14.64 6.28
CA LEU A 148 -2.52 15.41 7.35
C LEU A 148 -2.68 14.57 8.62
N ALA A 149 -3.15 13.34 8.48
CA ALA A 149 -3.29 12.37 9.57
C ALA A 149 -1.96 12.10 10.28
N THR A 150 -0.87 11.96 9.53
CA THR A 150 0.47 11.73 10.11
C THR A 150 1.01 12.96 10.85
N GLN A 151 0.70 14.15 10.40
CA GLN A 151 1.17 15.39 11.01
C GLN A 151 0.38 15.75 12.27
N ILE A 152 -0.94 15.68 12.20
CA ILE A 152 -1.86 16.08 13.32
C ILE A 152 -2.04 14.93 14.32
N GLY A 153 -2.07 13.68 13.83
CA GLY A 153 -2.28 12.49 14.65
C GLY A 153 -1.15 12.19 15.65
N SER A 154 -0.02 12.90 15.56
CA SER A 154 1.06 12.80 16.55
C SER A 154 0.77 13.44 17.91
N ASN A 155 -0.40 14.09 18.07
CA ASN A 155 -0.84 14.77 19.31
C ASN A 155 0.27 15.60 19.99
N LEU A 156 1.17 16.19 19.22
CA LEU A 156 2.22 17.05 19.76
C LEU A 156 1.59 18.35 20.27
N SER A 157 1.48 18.49 21.58
CA SER A 157 1.04 19.72 22.21
C SER A 157 2.13 20.80 22.08
N GLY A 158 1.72 22.05 21.80
CA GLY A 158 2.64 23.18 21.69
C GLY A 158 3.31 23.34 20.32
N VAL A 159 2.87 22.63 19.29
CA VAL A 159 3.34 22.77 17.91
C VAL A 159 2.32 23.55 17.08
N LEU A 160 2.79 24.56 16.34
CA LEU A 160 1.99 25.29 15.36
C LEU A 160 2.02 24.56 14.03
N TYR A 161 0.88 24.11 13.54
CA TYR A 161 0.70 23.51 12.23
C TYR A 161 0.26 24.60 11.24
N ILE A 162 1.05 24.83 10.19
CA ILE A 162 0.68 25.69 9.09
C ILE A 162 0.23 24.79 7.94
N LEU A 163 -1.04 24.86 7.59
CA LEU A 163 -1.66 24.06 6.55
C LEU A 163 -2.06 24.95 5.39
N ASP A 164 -1.61 24.59 4.19
CA ASP A 164 -2.03 25.23 2.95
C ASP A 164 -3.20 24.43 2.37
N GLU A 165 -4.34 25.09 2.18
CA GLU A 165 -5.59 24.50 1.66
C GLU A 165 -5.96 23.11 2.24
N PRO A 166 -6.05 22.94 3.57
CA PRO A 166 -6.27 21.66 4.21
C PRO A 166 -7.63 21.03 3.85
N SER A 167 -8.53 21.81 3.27
CA SER A 167 -9.86 21.39 2.83
C SER A 167 -9.88 20.73 1.44
N ILE A 168 -8.79 20.77 0.68
CA ILE A 168 -8.73 20.13 -0.65
C ILE A 168 -9.01 18.62 -0.51
N GLY A 169 -10.01 18.17 -1.26
CA GLY A 169 -10.43 16.77 -1.28
C GLY A 169 -11.31 16.34 -0.12
N LEU A 170 -11.66 17.22 0.82
CA LEU A 170 -12.67 16.93 1.82
C LEU A 170 -14.07 17.08 1.22
N HIS A 171 -14.96 16.10 1.52
CA HIS A 171 -16.36 16.21 1.16
C HIS A 171 -16.99 17.37 1.95
N GLN A 172 -17.97 18.10 1.36
CA GLN A 172 -18.64 19.24 1.99
C GLN A 172 -19.15 18.94 3.42
N ARG A 173 -19.62 17.73 3.69
CA ARG A 173 -20.02 17.30 5.03
C ARG A 173 -18.86 17.37 6.04
N CYS A 174 -17.64 17.00 5.65
CA CYS A 174 -16.49 17.06 6.55
C CYS A 174 -16.10 18.50 6.86
N LEU A 175 -16.27 19.42 5.91
CA LEU A 175 -16.00 20.86 6.10
C LEU A 175 -16.96 21.51 7.06
N LEU A 176 -18.24 21.11 7.05
CA LEU A 176 -19.27 21.67 7.92
C LEU A 176 -19.07 21.32 9.40
N TYR A 177 -18.44 20.15 9.69
CA TYR A 177 -18.22 19.68 11.06
C TYR A 177 -16.86 20.07 11.65
N THR A 178 -15.87 20.45 10.82
CA THR A 178 -14.49 20.68 11.26
C THR A 178 -14.03 22.13 11.14
N SER A 179 -14.74 22.96 10.39
CA SER A 179 -14.46 24.41 10.32
C SER A 179 -15.54 25.16 11.11
N PRO A 180 -15.19 25.80 12.24
CA PRO A 180 -16.11 26.73 12.87
C PRO A 180 -16.48 27.82 11.86
N SER A 181 -17.77 28.05 11.66
CA SER A 181 -18.23 29.13 10.82
C SER A 181 -17.77 30.46 11.43
N PRO A 182 -17.37 31.46 10.60
CA PRO A 182 -17.09 32.80 11.11
C PRO A 182 -18.24 33.40 11.93
N ARG A 183 -19.44 32.82 11.84
CA ARG A 183 -20.63 33.21 12.63
C ARG A 183 -20.66 32.59 14.02
N ASP A 184 -19.84 31.54 14.28
CA ASP A 184 -19.78 30.87 15.59
C ASP A 184 -18.72 31.51 16.49
N LEU A 185 -18.02 32.56 16.00
CA LEU A 185 -16.99 33.31 16.73
C LEU A 185 -17.47 34.71 17.17
N SER A 186 -18.76 34.99 17.09
CA SER A 186 -19.38 36.27 17.57
C SER A 186 -20.16 36.12 18.83
#